data_9336b9bc6692b643fe5706c94fb7e0ec
#
_entry.id   9336b9bc6692b643fe5706c94fb7e0ec
#
_cell.length_a   1.000
_cell.length_b   1.000
_cell.length_c   1.000
_cell.angle_alpha   90.00
_cell.angle_beta   90.00
_cell.angle_gamma   90.00
#
_symmetry.space_group_name_H-M   'P 1'
#
loop_
_entity.id
_entity.type
_entity.pdbx_description
1 polymer ?
#
loop_
_entity_poly.entity_id
_entity_poly.type
_entity_poly.pdbx_seq_one_letter_code
_entity_poly.pdbx_strand_id
1 'polypeptide(L)'
;MRRARVPAQPGREDVDRSYRQHRPERRTGQTQTAGPGHDTAARGEHTHSEPAPVRPATRPVVQRTSVREQILTALRTALVSGELRPGEVYSAPALGERFGVSATPVREAMQQLALEGAVEVVPNRGFRVVERDRRELAELAEVRALIEVPVMLRLARSVPAERWAELRPLAEATVRAASSGCRATYAETDRAFHRAVLSLAGNEQLVRIAEDLHRRAQWPLAGTAPGARSRADLIADAHEHTALLDALIAGDADLIRALVEEHFTGAR
;
A
#
# COMPACT_ATOMS: atom_id res chain seq x y z
N MET A 1 -24.50 12.80 47.29
CA MET A 1 -24.44 11.44 46.73
C MET A 1 -25.74 11.18 45.93
N ARG A 2 -25.72 11.35 44.65
CA ARG A 2 -26.81 10.93 43.75
C ARG A 2 -26.21 10.02 42.68
N ARG A 3 -26.61 8.74 42.72
CA ARG A 3 -26.23 7.75 41.72
C ARG A 3 -26.99 7.99 40.40
N ALA A 4 -26.28 8.19 39.31
CA ALA A 4 -26.87 8.24 37.97
C ALA A 4 -27.28 6.85 37.52
N ARG A 5 -28.53 6.70 37.05
CA ARG A 5 -29.11 5.52 36.45
C ARG A 5 -28.61 5.38 35.01
N VAL A 6 -28.10 4.20 34.67
CA VAL A 6 -27.79 3.77 33.30
C VAL A 6 -29.09 3.34 32.63
N PRO A 7 -29.41 3.78 31.40
CA PRO A 7 -30.56 3.27 30.65
C PRO A 7 -30.28 1.90 30.06
N ALA A 8 -31.30 1.02 30.13
CA ALA A 8 -31.28 -0.33 29.59
C ALA A 8 -31.28 -0.35 28.05
N GLN A 9 -30.53 -1.28 27.46
CA GLN A 9 -30.55 -1.57 26.03
C GLN A 9 -31.81 -2.40 25.66
N PRO A 10 -32.46 -2.13 24.53
CA PRO A 10 -33.55 -2.97 24.02
C PRO A 10 -33.01 -4.27 23.40
N GLY A 11 -33.79 -5.36 23.59
CA GLY A 11 -33.46 -6.73 23.28
C GLY A 11 -33.30 -7.03 21.79
N ARG A 12 -32.45 -8.03 21.56
CA ARG A 12 -32.36 -8.78 20.30
C ARG A 12 -33.56 -9.70 20.18
N GLU A 13 -34.49 -9.35 19.30
CA GLU A 13 -35.43 -10.29 18.67
C GLU A 13 -36.04 -9.58 17.44
N ASP A 14 -36.22 -10.33 16.32
CA ASP A 14 -36.78 -9.90 15.01
C ASP A 14 -35.83 -9.34 13.93
N VAL A 15 -34.87 -10.17 13.48
CA VAL A 15 -34.40 -10.15 12.08
C VAL A 15 -34.17 -11.59 11.59
N ASP A 16 -35.23 -12.38 11.46
CA ASP A 16 -35.14 -13.67 10.73
C ASP A 16 -36.49 -13.97 10.04
N ARG A 17 -36.88 -13.19 9.03
CA ARG A 17 -37.97 -13.52 8.12
C ARG A 17 -38.00 -12.67 6.86
N SER A 18 -37.01 -12.84 5.95
CA SER A 18 -37.27 -12.45 4.53
C SER A 18 -36.16 -12.88 3.54
N TYR A 19 -35.70 -14.13 3.62
CA TYR A 19 -34.88 -14.69 2.53
C TYR A 19 -35.27 -16.15 2.23
N ARG A 20 -36.54 -16.34 1.82
CA ARG A 20 -36.93 -17.53 1.09
C ARG A 20 -37.97 -17.13 0.05
N GLN A 21 -37.52 -17.05 -1.19
CA GLN A 21 -38.29 -17.32 -2.42
C GLN A 21 -37.57 -16.65 -3.59
N HIS A 22 -36.76 -17.44 -4.32
CA HIS A 22 -36.73 -17.45 -5.78
C HIS A 22 -35.65 -18.45 -6.25
N ARG A 23 -36.12 -19.69 -6.45
CA ARG A 23 -35.42 -20.75 -7.15
C ARG A 23 -36.09 -20.91 -8.49
N PRO A 24 -35.48 -20.71 -9.65
CA PRO A 24 -36.08 -21.08 -10.92
C PRO A 24 -35.87 -22.58 -11.17
N GLU A 25 -36.99 -23.21 -11.55
CA GLU A 25 -37.16 -24.60 -11.90
C GLU A 25 -36.38 -24.96 -13.18
N ARG A 26 -35.76 -26.14 -13.16
CA ARG A 26 -35.19 -26.82 -14.34
C ARG A 26 -36.34 -27.43 -15.14
N ARG A 27 -36.56 -27.02 -16.38
CA ARG A 27 -37.39 -27.72 -17.36
C ARG A 27 -36.60 -28.88 -17.99
N THR A 28 -37.05 -30.08 -17.71
CA THR A 28 -36.80 -31.30 -18.48
C THR A 28 -37.83 -31.35 -19.65
N GLY A 29 -37.37 -31.72 -20.81
CA GLY A 29 -38.30 -31.97 -21.92
C GLY A 29 -37.52 -32.53 -23.12
N GLN A 30 -37.58 -33.64 -23.33
CA GLN A 30 -38.32 -34.53 -24.27
C GLN A 30 -37.47 -34.92 -25.48
N THR A 31 -37.10 -36.18 -25.42
CA THR A 31 -36.75 -37.09 -26.50
C THR A 31 -37.81 -37.10 -27.62
N GLN A 32 -37.37 -37.06 -28.87
CA GLN A 32 -38.10 -37.65 -30.00
C GLN A 32 -37.21 -38.48 -30.89
N THR A 33 -37.76 -39.62 -31.23
CA THR A 33 -37.25 -40.81 -31.87
C THR A 33 -37.11 -40.69 -33.38
N ALA A 34 -36.19 -41.44 -33.85
CA ALA A 34 -35.83 -42.05 -35.12
C ALA A 34 -36.86 -42.18 -36.26
N GLY A 35 -36.37 -42.09 -37.46
CA GLY A 35 -36.84 -42.76 -38.69
C GLY A 35 -35.79 -42.75 -39.78
N PRO A 36 -35.62 -43.81 -40.52
CA PRO A 36 -34.47 -44.10 -41.37
C PRO A 36 -34.73 -43.78 -42.85
N GLY A 37 -33.63 -43.62 -43.59
CA GLY A 37 -33.73 -43.85 -45.02
C GLY A 37 -32.80 -43.07 -45.94
N HIS A 38 -31.98 -43.84 -46.56
CA HIS A 38 -31.45 -43.83 -47.95
C HIS A 38 -30.05 -43.27 -48.21
N ASP A 39 -29.25 -44.28 -48.65
CA ASP A 39 -28.03 -44.19 -49.42
C ASP A 39 -28.03 -43.13 -50.51
N THR A 40 -26.89 -42.51 -50.66
CA THR A 40 -26.19 -42.46 -51.97
C THR A 40 -24.73 -42.06 -51.82
N ALA A 41 -23.86 -42.87 -52.32
CA ALA A 41 -22.44 -42.66 -52.36
C ALA A 41 -22.03 -41.51 -53.28
N ALA A 42 -21.09 -40.70 -52.81
CA ALA A 42 -20.19 -39.96 -53.67
C ALA A 42 -18.82 -39.84 -53.00
N ARG A 43 -17.84 -40.47 -53.63
CA ARG A 43 -16.41 -40.35 -53.34
C ARG A 43 -15.96 -38.87 -53.48
N GLY A 44 -15.18 -38.40 -52.53
CA GLY A 44 -14.40 -37.19 -52.65
C GLY A 44 -13.41 -37.13 -51.51
N GLU A 45 -12.27 -37.76 -51.63
CA GLU A 45 -11.09 -37.59 -50.78
C GLU A 45 -10.58 -36.15 -50.96
N HIS A 46 -10.81 -35.30 -49.99
CA HIS A 46 -9.99 -34.11 -49.76
C HIS A 46 -9.53 -34.12 -48.32
N THR A 47 -8.33 -34.62 -48.10
CA THR A 47 -7.58 -34.45 -46.87
C THR A 47 -7.19 -32.98 -46.73
N HIS A 48 -8.06 -32.17 -46.14
CA HIS A 48 -7.67 -30.87 -45.58
C HIS A 48 -7.19 -31.10 -44.16
N SER A 49 -5.84 -31.18 -44.02
CA SER A 49 -5.22 -31.02 -42.71
C SER A 49 -5.58 -29.61 -42.20
N GLU A 50 -6.55 -29.52 -41.30
CA GLU A 50 -6.76 -28.29 -40.58
C GLU A 50 -5.49 -27.96 -39.77
N PRO A 51 -4.91 -26.76 -39.95
CA PRO A 51 -3.80 -26.33 -39.10
C PRO A 51 -4.29 -26.28 -37.67
N ALA A 52 -3.53 -26.91 -36.76
CA ALA A 52 -3.82 -26.88 -35.34
C ALA A 52 -4.06 -25.43 -34.88
N PRO A 53 -5.06 -25.18 -33.99
CA PRO A 53 -5.36 -23.84 -33.53
C PRO A 53 -4.12 -23.23 -32.86
N VAL A 54 -3.57 -22.21 -33.51
CA VAL A 54 -2.48 -21.41 -32.93
C VAL A 54 -3.02 -20.79 -31.65
N ARG A 55 -2.50 -21.27 -30.51
CA ARG A 55 -2.76 -20.63 -29.21
C ARG A 55 -2.43 -19.14 -29.34
N PRO A 56 -3.38 -18.22 -29.04
CA PRO A 56 -3.04 -16.82 -29.10
C PRO A 56 -1.90 -16.57 -28.12
N ALA A 57 -0.78 -16.08 -28.66
CA ALA A 57 0.32 -15.62 -27.82
C ALA A 57 -0.26 -14.60 -26.82
N THR A 58 -0.17 -14.91 -25.54
CA THR A 58 -0.54 -13.97 -24.48
C THR A 58 0.34 -12.73 -24.65
N ARG A 59 -0.23 -11.69 -25.25
CA ARG A 59 0.43 -10.39 -25.30
C ARG A 59 0.72 -9.97 -23.88
N PRO A 60 1.98 -9.62 -23.54
CA PRO A 60 2.27 -9.07 -22.22
C PRO A 60 1.38 -7.84 -22.03
N VAL A 61 0.49 -7.91 -21.05
CA VAL A 61 -0.32 -6.76 -20.63
C VAL A 61 0.65 -5.80 -19.97
N VAL A 62 1.14 -4.81 -20.74
CA VAL A 62 1.83 -3.66 -20.16
C VAL A 62 0.78 -2.92 -19.33
N GLN A 63 0.80 -3.09 -18.04
CA GLN A 63 0.01 -2.27 -17.11
C GLN A 63 0.55 -0.85 -17.22
N ARG A 64 -0.10 -0.03 -18.03
CA ARG A 64 0.13 1.41 -18.03
C ARG A 64 -0.43 1.92 -16.72
N THR A 65 0.45 2.38 -15.85
CA THR A 65 0.06 3.12 -14.64
C THR A 65 -0.94 4.19 -15.05
N SER A 66 -2.12 4.21 -14.42
CA SER A 66 -3.16 5.17 -14.77
C SER A 66 -2.65 6.61 -14.55
N VAL A 67 -3.13 7.57 -15.33
CA VAL A 67 -2.78 9.00 -15.13
C VAL A 67 -3.05 9.41 -13.68
N ARG A 68 -4.15 8.94 -13.08
CA ARG A 68 -4.46 9.15 -11.66
C ARG A 68 -3.33 8.66 -10.74
N GLU A 69 -2.79 7.48 -11.00
CA GLU A 69 -1.74 6.87 -10.17
C GLU A 69 -0.41 7.62 -10.29
N GLN A 70 -0.08 8.07 -11.50
CA GLN A 70 1.09 8.92 -11.75
C GLN A 70 0.97 10.26 -11.00
N ILE A 71 -0.21 10.89 -11.06
CA ILE A 71 -0.50 12.13 -10.32
C ILE A 71 -0.46 11.91 -8.82
N LEU A 72 -1.02 10.81 -8.31
CA LEU A 72 -0.97 10.47 -6.89
C LEU A 72 0.47 10.31 -6.41
N THR A 73 1.32 9.65 -7.18
CA THR A 73 2.75 9.52 -6.88
C THR A 73 3.45 10.89 -6.91
N ALA A 74 3.20 11.72 -7.92
CA ALA A 74 3.77 13.07 -8.01
C ALA A 74 3.34 13.98 -6.84
N LEU A 75 2.08 13.89 -6.41
CA LEU A 75 1.57 14.64 -5.26
C LEU A 75 2.19 14.16 -3.94
N ARG A 76 2.36 12.85 -3.75
CA ARG A 76 3.08 12.31 -2.57
C ARG A 76 4.53 12.78 -2.55
N THR A 77 5.20 12.77 -3.69
CA THR A 77 6.55 13.33 -3.85
C THR A 77 6.59 14.80 -3.44
N ALA A 78 5.65 15.61 -3.94
CA ALA A 78 5.56 17.03 -3.64
C ALA A 78 5.25 17.32 -2.14
N LEU A 79 4.50 16.45 -1.48
CA LEU A 79 4.28 16.52 -0.03
C LEU A 79 5.56 16.22 0.74
N VAL A 80 6.23 15.12 0.45
CA VAL A 80 7.45 14.68 1.18
C VAL A 80 8.61 15.65 0.91
N SER A 81 8.73 16.22 -0.30
CA SER A 81 9.74 17.22 -0.62
C SER A 81 9.47 18.59 0.01
N GLY A 82 8.25 18.83 0.51
CA GLY A 82 7.82 20.12 1.04
C GLY A 82 7.43 21.15 -0.03
N GLU A 83 7.27 20.75 -1.27
CA GLU A 83 6.73 21.60 -2.33
C GLU A 83 5.25 21.95 -2.11
N LEU A 84 4.49 20.99 -1.56
CA LEU A 84 3.17 21.22 -1.00
C LEU A 84 3.33 21.41 0.51
N ARG A 85 3.07 22.63 0.97
CA ARG A 85 3.39 23.03 2.36
C ARG A 85 2.23 22.74 3.30
N PRO A 86 2.51 22.28 4.53
CA PRO A 86 1.51 22.15 5.57
C PRO A 86 0.71 23.45 5.77
N GLY A 87 -0.59 23.34 5.98
CA GLY A 87 -1.53 24.46 6.17
C GLY A 87 -1.96 25.16 4.90
N GLU A 88 -1.24 25.05 3.81
CA GLU A 88 -1.59 25.69 2.54
C GLU A 88 -2.72 24.96 1.81
N VAL A 89 -3.54 25.74 1.08
CA VAL A 89 -4.68 25.23 0.30
C VAL A 89 -4.35 25.24 -1.19
N TYR A 90 -4.49 24.08 -1.82
CA TYR A 90 -4.23 23.88 -3.24
C TYR A 90 -5.51 23.50 -3.97
N SER A 91 -5.80 24.17 -5.10
CA SER A 91 -6.92 23.82 -5.95
C SER A 91 -6.54 22.76 -7.00
N ALA A 92 -7.48 21.87 -7.35
CA ALA A 92 -7.22 20.87 -8.37
C ALA A 92 -6.94 21.47 -9.78
N PRO A 93 -7.55 22.57 -10.20
CA PRO A 93 -7.15 23.26 -11.44
C PRO A 93 -5.70 23.74 -11.42
N ALA A 94 -5.25 24.44 -10.37
CA ALA A 94 -3.88 24.95 -10.28
C ALA A 94 -2.83 23.83 -10.27
N LEU A 95 -3.12 22.73 -9.56
CA LEU A 95 -2.25 21.55 -9.61
C LEU A 95 -2.30 20.85 -10.98
N GLY A 96 -3.45 20.84 -11.64
CA GLY A 96 -3.60 20.33 -13.00
C GLY A 96 -2.71 21.07 -14.00
N GLU A 97 -2.71 22.40 -13.96
CA GLU A 97 -1.81 23.23 -14.77
C GLU A 97 -0.33 22.91 -14.49
N ARG A 98 0.03 22.77 -13.21
CA ARG A 98 1.40 22.46 -12.81
C ARG A 98 1.89 21.10 -13.31
N PHE A 99 1.01 20.08 -13.32
CA PHE A 99 1.33 18.72 -13.77
C PHE A 99 1.01 18.46 -15.25
N GLY A 100 0.47 19.43 -15.97
CA GLY A 100 0.11 19.31 -17.39
C GLY A 100 -1.05 18.34 -17.64
N VAL A 101 -2.01 18.26 -16.71
CA VAL A 101 -3.18 17.37 -16.77
C VAL A 101 -4.48 18.13 -16.45
N SER A 102 -5.63 17.53 -16.77
CA SER A 102 -6.92 18.12 -16.37
C SER A 102 -7.14 18.02 -14.83
N ALA A 103 -8.03 18.86 -14.31
CA ALA A 103 -8.35 18.90 -12.89
C ALA A 103 -8.99 17.61 -12.35
N THR A 104 -9.59 16.77 -13.21
CA THR A 104 -10.30 15.55 -12.78
C THR A 104 -9.39 14.52 -12.14
N PRO A 105 -8.33 14.01 -12.79
CA PRO A 105 -7.41 13.05 -12.17
C PRO A 105 -6.68 13.63 -10.95
N VAL A 106 -6.43 14.95 -10.91
CA VAL A 106 -5.88 15.61 -9.72
C VAL A 106 -6.87 15.57 -8.56
N ARG A 107 -8.15 15.85 -8.80
CA ARG A 107 -9.18 15.80 -7.77
C ARG A 107 -9.32 14.41 -7.18
N GLU A 108 -9.31 13.37 -8.03
CA GLU A 108 -9.36 11.98 -7.59
C GLU A 108 -8.13 11.59 -6.75
N ALA A 109 -6.93 12.00 -7.17
CA ALA A 109 -5.70 11.77 -6.42
C ALA A 109 -5.69 12.52 -5.08
N MET A 110 -6.17 13.76 -5.03
CA MET A 110 -6.30 14.54 -3.79
C MET A 110 -7.35 13.94 -2.85
N GLN A 111 -8.43 13.37 -3.36
CA GLN A 111 -9.41 12.62 -2.55
C GLN A 111 -8.76 11.38 -1.93
N GLN A 112 -7.91 10.68 -2.67
CA GLN A 112 -7.15 9.55 -2.12
C GLN A 112 -6.20 10.01 -0.99
N LEU A 113 -5.49 11.14 -1.19
CA LEU A 113 -4.65 11.74 -0.16
C LEU A 113 -5.45 12.20 1.07
N ALA A 114 -6.71 12.60 0.89
CA ALA A 114 -7.60 12.93 2.01
C ALA A 114 -7.97 11.67 2.82
N LEU A 115 -8.22 10.54 2.17
CA LEU A 115 -8.42 9.26 2.84
C LEU A 115 -7.16 8.79 3.60
N GLU A 116 -5.98 9.12 3.08
CA GLU A 116 -4.69 8.87 3.74
C GLU A 116 -4.39 9.88 4.87
N GLY A 117 -5.23 10.90 5.06
CA GLY A 117 -5.04 11.95 6.06
C GLY A 117 -3.87 12.91 5.74
N ALA A 118 -3.40 12.97 4.48
CA ALA A 118 -2.36 13.90 4.06
C ALA A 118 -2.89 15.31 3.80
N VAL A 119 -4.13 15.38 3.35
CA VAL A 119 -4.84 16.62 3.08
C VAL A 119 -6.27 16.54 3.60
N GLU A 120 -6.91 17.68 3.78
CA GLU A 120 -8.32 17.79 4.11
C GLU A 120 -9.06 18.59 3.05
N VAL A 121 -10.34 18.27 2.80
CA VAL A 121 -11.17 18.99 1.84
C VAL A 121 -11.59 20.33 2.44
N VAL A 122 -11.31 21.42 1.71
CA VAL A 122 -11.82 22.76 2.02
C VAL A 122 -12.91 23.10 1.01
N PRO A 123 -14.18 23.18 1.43
CA PRO A 123 -15.31 23.40 0.53
C PRO A 123 -15.09 24.64 -0.37
N ASN A 124 -15.35 24.49 -1.66
CA ASN A 124 -15.22 25.53 -2.69
C ASN A 124 -13.80 26.12 -2.89
N ARG A 125 -12.78 25.64 -2.15
CA ARG A 125 -11.41 26.16 -2.25
C ARG A 125 -10.41 25.12 -2.73
N GLY A 126 -10.59 23.83 -2.39
CA GLY A 126 -9.68 22.76 -2.76
C GLY A 126 -9.31 21.87 -1.58
N PHE A 127 -8.02 21.66 -1.38
CA PHE A 127 -7.48 20.73 -0.40
C PHE A 127 -6.39 21.42 0.41
N ARG A 128 -6.48 21.33 1.74
CA ARG A 128 -5.45 21.85 2.65
C ARG A 128 -4.50 20.72 3.01
N VAL A 129 -3.19 20.96 2.95
CA VAL A 129 -2.20 20.01 3.49
C VAL A 129 -2.31 20.00 5.01
N VAL A 130 -2.44 18.81 5.60
CA VAL A 130 -2.59 18.64 7.05
C VAL A 130 -1.30 19.09 7.75
N GLU A 131 -1.45 19.90 8.79
CA GLU A 131 -0.37 20.28 9.69
C GLU A 131 -0.22 19.21 10.77
N ARG A 132 0.98 18.65 10.88
CA ARG A 132 1.32 17.70 11.96
C ARG A 132 2.30 18.32 12.92
N ASP A 133 2.15 17.99 14.18
CA ASP A 133 3.10 18.40 15.21
C ASP A 133 4.06 17.26 15.58
N ARG A 134 5.06 17.59 16.41
CA ARG A 134 6.04 16.60 16.89
C ARG A 134 5.39 15.53 17.77
N ARG A 135 4.33 15.87 18.47
CA ARG A 135 3.61 14.94 19.34
C ARG A 135 2.92 13.87 18.51
N GLU A 136 2.22 14.26 17.44
CA GLU A 136 1.58 13.28 16.52
C GLU A 136 2.60 12.33 15.91
N LEU A 137 3.80 12.82 15.53
CA LEU A 137 4.86 11.94 15.03
C LEU A 137 5.37 10.98 16.10
N ALA A 138 5.52 11.42 17.34
CA ALA A 138 5.93 10.56 18.45
C ALA A 138 4.86 9.49 18.74
N GLU A 139 3.58 9.83 18.70
CA GLU A 139 2.46 8.89 18.84
C GLU A 139 2.45 7.85 17.70
N LEU A 140 2.73 8.28 16.45
CA LEU A 140 2.87 7.35 15.32
C LEU A 140 4.07 6.42 15.47
N ALA A 141 5.21 6.93 15.94
CA ALA A 141 6.41 6.12 16.19
C ALA A 141 6.16 5.08 17.31
N GLU A 142 5.47 5.47 18.38
CA GLU A 142 5.07 4.57 19.46
C GLU A 142 4.18 3.44 18.95
N VAL A 143 3.13 3.75 18.18
CA VAL A 143 2.23 2.72 17.62
C VAL A 143 2.99 1.80 16.65
N ARG A 144 3.89 2.34 15.82
CA ARG A 144 4.75 1.52 14.95
C ARG A 144 5.64 0.60 15.76
N ALA A 145 6.29 1.10 16.81
CA ALA A 145 7.12 0.28 17.69
C ALA A 145 6.34 -0.89 18.33
N LEU A 146 5.12 -0.62 18.81
CA LEU A 146 4.24 -1.66 19.39
C LEU A 146 3.88 -2.77 18.41
N ILE A 147 3.84 -2.49 17.12
CA ILE A 147 3.52 -3.45 16.06
C ILE A 147 4.79 -4.09 15.50
N GLU A 148 5.78 -3.30 15.10
CA GLU A 148 6.90 -3.75 14.31
C GLU A 148 7.98 -4.43 15.14
N VAL A 149 8.29 -3.94 16.37
CA VAL A 149 9.31 -4.54 17.24
C VAL A 149 9.02 -6.01 17.57
N PRO A 150 7.85 -6.39 18.12
CA PRO A 150 7.59 -7.78 18.44
C PRO A 150 7.53 -8.68 17.20
N VAL A 151 7.12 -8.14 16.05
CA VAL A 151 7.12 -8.87 14.78
C VAL A 151 8.54 -9.15 14.32
N MET A 152 9.41 -8.14 14.30
CA MET A 152 10.81 -8.30 13.91
C MET A 152 11.55 -9.30 14.82
N LEU A 153 11.38 -9.21 16.14
CA LEU A 153 11.97 -10.14 17.09
C LEU A 153 11.46 -11.58 16.94
N ARG A 154 10.22 -11.77 16.51
CA ARG A 154 9.68 -13.07 16.16
C ARG A 154 10.28 -13.59 14.86
N LEU A 155 10.35 -12.75 13.81
CA LEU A 155 10.92 -13.10 12.52
C LEU A 155 12.40 -13.45 12.63
N ALA A 156 13.17 -12.73 13.44
CA ALA A 156 14.57 -13.01 13.69
C ALA A 156 14.83 -14.45 14.18
N ARG A 157 13.85 -15.07 14.85
CA ARG A 157 13.95 -16.45 15.33
C ARG A 157 13.46 -17.52 14.37
N SER A 158 12.69 -17.15 13.36
CA SER A 158 11.99 -18.08 12.47
C SER A 158 12.40 -18.00 11.01
N VAL A 159 12.97 -16.89 10.59
CA VAL A 159 13.37 -16.66 9.19
C VAL A 159 14.85 -17.00 9.02
N PRO A 160 15.22 -17.88 8.08
CA PRO A 160 16.61 -18.26 7.84
C PRO A 160 17.43 -17.12 7.25
N ALA A 161 18.76 -17.15 7.49
CA ALA A 161 19.70 -16.10 7.08
C ALA A 161 19.65 -15.78 5.58
N GLU A 162 19.44 -16.79 4.74
CA GLU A 162 19.38 -16.66 3.30
C GLU A 162 18.21 -15.76 2.87
N ARG A 163 17.06 -15.87 3.55
CA ARG A 163 15.89 -15.05 3.27
C ARG A 163 16.11 -13.58 3.67
N TRP A 164 16.87 -13.34 4.75
CA TRP A 164 17.29 -12.00 5.13
C TRP A 164 18.26 -11.41 4.10
N ALA A 165 19.21 -12.21 3.60
CA ALA A 165 20.16 -11.77 2.58
C ALA A 165 19.51 -11.32 1.28
N GLU A 166 18.35 -11.89 0.91
CA GLU A 166 17.55 -11.46 -0.26
C GLU A 166 17.07 -10.00 -0.15
N LEU A 167 16.98 -9.44 1.05
CA LEU A 167 16.55 -8.05 1.26
C LEU A 167 17.69 -7.03 1.15
N ARG A 168 18.94 -7.47 1.02
CA ARG A 168 20.11 -6.58 0.92
C ARG A 168 19.97 -5.50 -0.17
N PRO A 169 19.49 -5.80 -1.40
CA PRO A 169 19.33 -4.77 -2.43
C PRO A 169 18.39 -3.64 -2.02
N LEU A 170 17.39 -3.92 -1.17
CA LEU A 170 16.44 -2.92 -0.65
C LEU A 170 17.11 -2.04 0.41
N ALA A 171 17.85 -2.60 1.36
CA ALA A 171 18.62 -1.84 2.33
C ALA A 171 19.66 -0.92 1.64
N GLU A 172 20.40 -1.44 0.65
CA GLU A 172 21.31 -0.63 -0.15
C GLU A 172 20.62 0.46 -0.97
N ALA A 173 19.37 0.22 -1.42
CA ALA A 173 18.60 1.24 -2.12
C ALA A 173 18.28 2.43 -1.21
N THR A 174 18.04 2.21 0.09
CA THR A 174 17.84 3.31 1.06
C THR A 174 19.12 4.14 1.21
N VAL A 175 20.29 3.51 1.28
CA VAL A 175 21.58 4.20 1.35
C VAL A 175 21.84 5.04 0.10
N ARG A 176 21.60 4.49 -1.09
CA ARG A 176 21.72 5.26 -2.35
C ARG A 176 20.79 6.44 -2.40
N ALA A 177 19.52 6.25 -2.00
CA ALA A 177 18.51 7.31 -1.97
C ALA A 177 18.88 8.40 -0.96
N ALA A 178 19.30 8.05 0.26
CA ALA A 178 19.78 8.98 1.28
C ALA A 178 20.98 9.78 0.77
N SER A 179 21.92 9.10 0.12
CA SER A 179 23.13 9.73 -0.45
C SER A 179 22.83 10.71 -1.57
N SER A 180 21.70 10.56 -2.29
CA SER A 180 21.27 11.54 -3.29
C SER A 180 20.66 12.81 -2.65
N GLY A 181 20.24 12.74 -1.39
CA GLY A 181 19.53 13.81 -0.70
C GLY A 181 18.06 13.99 -1.15
N CYS A 182 17.55 13.13 -2.05
CA CYS A 182 16.16 13.17 -2.48
C CYS A 182 15.25 12.49 -1.46
N ARG A 183 14.56 13.29 -0.65
CA ARG A 183 13.67 12.82 0.42
C ARG A 183 12.55 11.91 -0.07
N ALA A 184 11.96 12.25 -1.22
CA ALA A 184 10.87 11.45 -1.76
C ALA A 184 11.34 10.06 -2.17
N THR A 185 12.50 9.96 -2.84
CA THR A 185 13.12 8.68 -3.19
C THR A 185 13.52 7.89 -1.93
N TYR A 186 14.07 8.59 -0.92
CA TYR A 186 14.38 7.96 0.36
C TYR A 186 13.12 7.40 1.02
N ALA A 187 12.07 8.20 1.16
CA ALA A 187 10.81 7.77 1.76
C ALA A 187 10.17 6.56 1.06
N GLU A 188 10.31 6.46 -0.25
CA GLU A 188 9.80 5.32 -1.02
C GLU A 188 10.64 4.05 -0.78
N THR A 189 11.99 4.16 -0.86
CA THR A 189 12.89 3.03 -0.63
C THR A 189 12.84 2.53 0.81
N ASP A 190 12.71 3.41 1.77
CA ASP A 190 12.53 3.15 3.19
C ASP A 190 11.23 2.34 3.44
N ARG A 191 10.09 2.79 2.90
CA ARG A 191 8.85 2.00 2.96
C ARG A 191 8.98 0.64 2.29
N ALA A 192 9.63 0.56 1.14
CA ALA A 192 9.84 -0.69 0.44
C ALA A 192 10.63 -1.70 1.26
N PHE A 193 11.68 -1.25 1.96
CA PHE A 193 12.46 -2.08 2.87
C PHE A 193 11.62 -2.61 4.03
N HIS A 194 10.95 -1.72 4.78
CA HIS A 194 10.10 -2.12 5.92
C HIS A 194 8.96 -3.05 5.49
N ARG A 195 8.31 -2.77 4.36
CA ARG A 195 7.30 -3.64 3.79
C ARG A 195 7.84 -5.05 3.51
N ALA A 196 9.00 -5.15 2.89
CA ALA A 196 9.60 -6.44 2.55
C ALA A 196 9.93 -7.25 3.82
N VAL A 197 10.50 -6.61 4.85
CA VAL A 197 10.76 -7.23 6.15
C VAL A 197 9.47 -7.75 6.78
N LEU A 198 8.44 -6.91 6.88
CA LEU A 198 7.17 -7.28 7.53
C LEU A 198 6.37 -8.31 6.72
N SER A 199 6.56 -8.36 5.39
CA SER A 199 5.91 -9.36 4.53
C SER A 199 6.36 -10.79 4.84
N LEU A 200 7.56 -10.98 5.43
CA LEU A 200 8.02 -12.28 5.89
C LEU A 200 7.16 -12.86 7.02
N ALA A 201 6.34 -12.03 7.69
CA ALA A 201 5.39 -12.47 8.71
C ALA A 201 4.18 -13.22 8.12
N GLY A 202 3.95 -13.16 6.81
CA GLY A 202 2.81 -13.79 6.14
C GLY A 202 1.44 -13.20 6.53
N ASN A 203 1.42 -12.02 7.15
CA ASN A 203 0.19 -11.34 7.58
C ASN A 203 -0.01 -10.04 6.81
N GLU A 204 -0.81 -10.10 5.73
CA GLU A 204 -1.06 -8.94 4.89
C GLU A 204 -1.75 -7.77 5.62
N GLN A 205 -2.59 -8.04 6.64
CA GLN A 205 -3.25 -6.96 7.38
C GLN A 205 -2.23 -6.17 8.21
N LEU A 206 -1.28 -6.88 8.83
CA LEU A 206 -0.17 -6.25 9.54
C LEU A 206 0.65 -5.36 8.59
N VAL A 207 1.01 -5.88 7.40
CA VAL A 207 1.77 -5.12 6.39
C VAL A 207 1.01 -3.85 6.00
N ARG A 208 -0.28 -3.93 5.69
CA ARG A 208 -1.11 -2.77 5.31
C ARG A 208 -1.18 -1.71 6.41
N ILE A 209 -1.38 -2.12 7.66
CA ILE A 209 -1.44 -1.20 8.81
C ILE A 209 -0.09 -0.51 9.01
N ALA A 210 1.01 -1.28 9.00
CA ALA A 210 2.35 -0.73 9.16
C ALA A 210 2.72 0.23 8.02
N GLU A 211 2.39 -0.09 6.77
CA GLU A 211 2.60 0.80 5.62
C GLU A 211 1.82 2.13 5.74
N ASP A 212 0.58 2.08 6.24
CA ASP A 212 -0.21 3.30 6.44
C ASP A 212 0.43 4.19 7.52
N LEU A 213 0.77 3.62 8.66
CA LEU A 213 1.44 4.32 9.75
C LEU A 213 2.78 4.91 9.29
N HIS A 214 3.58 4.13 8.56
CA HIS A 214 4.86 4.56 8.03
C HIS A 214 4.72 5.73 7.07
N ARG A 215 3.78 5.67 6.12
CA ARG A 215 3.48 6.76 5.19
C ARG A 215 3.10 8.03 5.93
N ARG A 216 2.25 7.92 6.94
CA ARG A 216 1.83 9.04 7.78
C ARG A 216 2.98 9.67 8.54
N ALA A 217 3.94 8.88 9.02
CA ALA A 217 5.13 9.37 9.72
C ALA A 217 6.13 10.09 8.81
N GLN A 218 6.09 9.88 7.49
CA GLN A 218 6.98 10.52 6.52
C GLN A 218 6.51 11.89 6.04
N TRP A 219 5.30 12.33 6.39
CA TRP A 219 4.79 13.63 5.95
C TRP A 219 5.39 14.78 6.74
N PRO A 220 5.54 15.98 6.10
CA PRO A 220 6.24 17.08 6.72
C PRO A 220 5.51 17.61 7.95
N LEU A 221 6.29 18.08 8.92
CA LEU A 221 5.80 18.76 10.12
C LEU A 221 5.35 20.18 9.83
N ALA A 222 4.38 20.66 10.59
CA ALA A 222 3.98 22.06 10.63
C ALA A 222 5.17 22.97 10.98
N GLY A 223 5.27 24.09 10.28
CA GLY A 223 6.32 25.10 10.54
C GLY A 223 7.75 24.67 10.23
N THR A 224 7.97 23.47 9.68
CA THR A 224 9.30 23.06 9.26
C THR A 224 9.62 23.55 7.85
N ALA A 225 10.80 24.16 7.69
CA ALA A 225 11.30 24.49 6.38
C ALA A 225 11.45 23.23 5.51
N PRO A 226 11.27 23.32 4.16
CA PRO A 226 11.66 22.25 3.29
C PRO A 226 13.12 21.86 3.60
N GLY A 227 13.35 20.65 4.12
CA GLY A 227 14.70 20.25 4.52
C GLY A 227 14.94 20.07 6.02
N ALA A 228 13.91 20.02 6.88
CA ALA A 228 14.06 19.84 8.33
C ALA A 228 14.89 18.59 8.74
N ARG A 229 14.77 17.46 8.01
CA ARG A 229 15.72 16.35 8.13
C ARG A 229 16.90 16.57 7.19
N SER A 230 18.11 16.61 7.73
CA SER A 230 19.31 16.79 6.94
C SER A 230 19.62 15.54 6.10
N ARG A 231 20.46 15.70 5.09
CA ARG A 231 21.00 14.54 4.34
C ARG A 231 21.77 13.59 5.25
N ALA A 232 22.45 14.13 6.28
CA ALA A 232 23.19 13.31 7.25
C ALA A 232 22.23 12.42 8.06
N ASP A 233 21.06 12.94 8.48
CA ASP A 233 20.06 12.16 9.19
C ASP A 233 19.49 11.03 8.31
N LEU A 234 19.21 11.29 7.03
CA LEU A 234 18.76 10.26 6.10
C LEU A 234 19.81 9.15 5.89
N ILE A 235 21.09 9.53 5.84
CA ILE A 235 22.20 8.59 5.70
C ILE A 235 22.34 7.75 6.97
N ALA A 236 22.21 8.34 8.15
CA ALA A 236 22.25 7.62 9.43
C ALA A 236 21.15 6.56 9.50
N ASP A 237 19.89 6.95 9.25
CA ASP A 237 18.76 6.01 9.22
C ASP A 237 18.95 4.87 8.19
N ALA A 238 19.46 5.20 7.00
CA ALA A 238 19.72 4.19 5.97
C ALA A 238 20.79 3.16 6.40
N HIS A 239 21.78 3.60 7.16
CA HIS A 239 22.79 2.70 7.73
C HIS A 239 22.22 1.82 8.83
N GLU A 240 21.23 2.29 9.59
CA GLU A 240 20.52 1.44 10.56
C GLU A 240 19.84 0.24 9.88
N HIS A 241 19.23 0.44 8.71
CA HIS A 241 18.65 -0.67 7.93
C HIS A 241 19.69 -1.72 7.54
N THR A 242 20.90 -1.27 7.13
CA THR A 242 21.97 -2.18 6.77
C THR A 242 22.50 -2.92 7.98
N ALA A 243 22.73 -2.22 9.10
CA ALA A 243 23.19 -2.82 10.35
C ALA A 243 22.18 -3.82 10.92
N LEU A 244 20.89 -3.47 10.90
CA LEU A 244 19.82 -4.39 11.32
C LEU A 244 19.79 -5.64 10.44
N LEU A 245 19.90 -5.50 9.12
CA LEU A 245 19.93 -6.64 8.22
C LEU A 245 21.14 -7.53 8.46
N ASP A 246 22.32 -6.95 8.71
CA ASP A 246 23.54 -7.70 9.04
C ASP A 246 23.38 -8.48 10.35
N ALA A 247 22.77 -7.87 11.38
CA ALA A 247 22.47 -8.53 12.64
C ALA A 247 21.47 -9.68 12.48
N LEU A 248 20.43 -9.49 11.64
CA LEU A 248 19.44 -10.52 11.31
C LEU A 248 20.07 -11.71 10.56
N ILE A 249 20.99 -11.46 9.64
CA ILE A 249 21.74 -12.51 8.93
C ILE A 249 22.67 -13.25 9.88
N ALA A 250 23.32 -12.53 10.81
CA ALA A 250 24.22 -13.12 11.81
C ALA A 250 23.46 -13.86 12.93
N GLY A 251 22.15 -13.61 13.11
CA GLY A 251 21.34 -14.18 14.17
C GLY A 251 21.66 -13.65 15.57
N ASP A 252 22.24 -12.44 15.66
CA ASP A 252 22.58 -11.77 16.92
C ASP A 252 21.35 -11.16 17.59
N ALA A 253 20.71 -11.94 18.46
CA ALA A 253 19.44 -11.57 19.07
C ALA A 253 19.50 -10.30 19.94
N ASP A 254 20.61 -10.06 20.61
CA ASP A 254 20.78 -8.90 21.49
C ASP A 254 20.99 -7.64 20.66
N LEU A 255 21.83 -7.71 19.64
CA LEU A 255 22.05 -6.61 18.69
C LEU A 255 20.76 -6.28 17.89
N ILE A 256 20.03 -7.30 17.42
CA ILE A 256 18.76 -7.11 16.74
C ILE A 256 17.79 -6.34 17.62
N ARG A 257 17.64 -6.74 18.89
CA ARG A 257 16.76 -6.06 19.84
C ARG A 257 17.15 -4.60 20.01
N ALA A 258 18.44 -4.33 20.27
CA ALA A 258 18.94 -2.98 20.47
C ALA A 258 18.69 -2.10 19.24
N LEU A 259 19.02 -2.57 18.04
CA LEU A 259 18.82 -1.83 16.79
C LEU A 259 17.35 -1.56 16.49
N VAL A 260 16.47 -2.54 16.68
CA VAL A 260 15.04 -2.37 16.43
C VAL A 260 14.43 -1.39 17.42
N GLU A 261 14.77 -1.46 18.70
CA GLU A 261 14.29 -0.53 19.71
C GLU A 261 14.79 0.90 19.45
N GLU A 262 16.08 1.07 19.11
CA GLU A 262 16.68 2.36 18.79
C GLU A 262 16.05 3.01 17.56
N HIS A 263 15.81 2.23 16.51
CA HIS A 263 15.21 2.70 15.26
C HIS A 263 13.85 3.39 15.46
N PHE A 264 13.02 2.92 16.40
CA PHE A 264 11.73 3.52 16.70
C PHE A 264 11.79 4.59 17.80
N THR A 265 12.77 4.55 18.71
CA THR A 265 12.93 5.55 19.77
C THR A 265 13.83 6.72 19.34
N GLY A 266 14.78 6.51 18.46
CA GLY A 266 15.66 7.54 17.88
C GLY A 266 14.96 8.50 16.91
N ALA A 267 13.77 8.16 16.42
CA ALA A 267 12.93 9.00 15.56
C ALA A 267 12.31 10.24 16.24
N ARG A 268 12.94 10.74 17.31
CA ARG A 268 12.48 11.90 18.10
C ARG A 268 12.93 13.24 17.53
#